data_a2d546c1d6a7b4c0211739afa0b8fcde
#
_entry.id   a2d546c1d6a7b4c0211739afa0b8fcde
#
_cell.length_a   1.000
_cell.length_b   1.000
_cell.length_c   1.000
_cell.angle_alpha   90.00
_cell.angle_beta   90.00
_cell.angle_gamma   90.00
#
_symmetry.space_group_name_H-M   'P 1'
#
loop_
_entity.id
_entity.type
_entity.pdbx_description
1 polymer ?
#
loop_
_entity_poly.entity_id
_entity_poly.type
_entity_poly.pdbx_seq_one_letter_code
_entity_poly.pdbx_strand_id
1 'polypeptide(L)'
;MLVVDQEYVERLKKEQKRLPRISSLYGMDSIFKEIYKIPTHIPIAQVCLLEHGANFQFSFFYERLLKSQNELIFFDNSHRVKEYNKQTGKKSYPIGPLYPKYRKKKGYEPKNNRYGTLAFPSHSSSQFDFSTGYKRYADDLKLLPVEFHPITICIYYYDILQGHHKLFIDEGFNVITNGYIADPNFIDNLYEHLSSFKYITSNHPGSYAFYALEMGIPFFLYGEGIDNQLLSIGKMNGVNMRDFIQNDFLKKTSELMIFDVTKQITITEKLQLAINTIMDEHSILTPNQVRALVMKNWVPLLLKKGISFLKQKLRRN
;
A
#
# COMPACT_ATOMS: atom_id res chain seq x y z
N MET A 1 4.35 8.94 -16.77
CA MET A 1 3.62 9.32 -15.53
C MET A 1 2.15 9.50 -15.87
N LEU A 2 1.24 9.03 -15.02
CA LEU A 2 -0.22 9.07 -15.23
C LEU A 2 -0.76 10.40 -14.70
N VAL A 3 -0.97 11.36 -15.62
CA VAL A 3 -1.42 12.73 -15.29
C VAL A 3 -2.93 12.73 -15.01
N VAL A 4 -3.36 13.56 -14.06
CA VAL A 4 -4.78 13.74 -13.70
C VAL A 4 -5.35 14.89 -14.53
N ASP A 5 -5.85 14.56 -15.71
CA ASP A 5 -6.60 15.47 -16.59
C ASP A 5 -8.09 15.12 -16.62
N GLN A 6 -8.87 15.89 -17.37
CA GLN A 6 -10.31 15.68 -17.48
C GLN A 6 -10.66 14.31 -18.09
N GLU A 7 -9.89 13.83 -19.05
CA GLU A 7 -10.11 12.54 -19.69
C GLU A 7 -9.89 11.39 -18.68
N TYR A 8 -8.81 11.48 -17.87
CA TYR A 8 -8.56 10.52 -16.80
C TYR A 8 -9.70 10.49 -15.78
N VAL A 9 -10.18 11.66 -15.33
CA VAL A 9 -11.28 11.77 -14.36
C VAL A 9 -12.56 11.08 -14.87
N GLU A 10 -12.91 11.31 -16.15
CA GLU A 10 -14.11 10.68 -16.74
C GLU A 10 -13.94 9.16 -16.92
N ARG A 11 -12.75 8.69 -17.24
CA ARG A 11 -12.43 7.26 -17.28
C ARG A 11 -12.55 6.63 -15.89
N LEU A 12 -11.96 7.26 -14.88
CA LEU A 12 -12.00 6.79 -13.49
C LEU A 12 -13.43 6.66 -12.96
N LYS A 13 -14.33 7.62 -13.25
CA LYS A 13 -15.75 7.55 -12.91
C LYS A 13 -16.46 6.33 -13.50
N LYS A 14 -16.04 5.88 -14.69
CA LYS A 14 -16.59 4.67 -15.33
C LYS A 14 -16.04 3.39 -14.70
N GLU A 15 -14.75 3.37 -14.34
CA GLU A 15 -14.07 2.21 -13.80
C GLU A 15 -14.50 1.87 -12.36
N GLN A 16 -14.82 2.86 -11.53
CA GLN A 16 -15.15 2.68 -10.11
C GLN A 16 -16.42 1.85 -9.82
N LYS A 17 -17.21 1.50 -10.82
CA LYS A 17 -18.49 0.78 -10.66
C LYS A 17 -18.35 -0.63 -10.07
N ARG A 18 -17.12 -1.17 -9.98
CA ARG A 18 -16.83 -2.49 -9.41
C ARG A 18 -15.74 -2.39 -8.36
N LEU A 19 -16.11 -2.47 -7.09
CA LEU A 19 -15.13 -2.62 -6.01
C LEU A 19 -14.43 -3.98 -6.14
N PRO A 20 -13.09 -4.01 -6.22
CA PRO A 20 -12.34 -5.25 -6.31
C PRO A 20 -12.39 -6.01 -4.99
N ARG A 21 -12.12 -7.32 -5.04
CA ARG A 21 -11.87 -8.10 -3.84
C ARG A 21 -10.55 -7.66 -3.21
N ILE A 22 -10.42 -7.80 -1.89
CA ILE A 22 -9.22 -7.36 -1.13
C ILE A 22 -7.93 -7.91 -1.74
N SER A 23 -7.87 -9.19 -2.07
CA SER A 23 -6.69 -9.81 -2.68
C SER A 23 -6.41 -9.38 -4.12
N SER A 24 -7.27 -8.54 -4.72
CA SER A 24 -7.08 -7.99 -6.07
C SER A 24 -6.77 -6.50 -6.05
N LEU A 25 -6.68 -5.88 -4.87
CA LEU A 25 -6.30 -4.47 -4.74
C LEU A 25 -4.86 -4.27 -5.23
N TYR A 26 -4.62 -3.17 -5.93
CA TYR A 26 -3.26 -2.78 -6.38
C TYR A 26 -2.55 -3.85 -7.24
N GLY A 27 -3.31 -4.66 -8.00
CA GLY A 27 -2.73 -5.74 -8.79
C GLY A 27 -2.17 -6.93 -8.00
N MET A 28 -2.45 -7.02 -6.69
CA MET A 28 -1.83 -7.98 -5.76
C MET A 28 -2.00 -9.45 -6.19
N ASP A 29 -3.18 -9.83 -6.69
CA ASP A 29 -3.44 -11.20 -7.22
C ASP A 29 -2.47 -11.55 -8.36
N SER A 30 -2.34 -10.68 -9.35
CA SER A 30 -1.49 -10.89 -10.52
C SER A 30 -0.01 -10.95 -10.13
N ILE A 31 0.42 -10.01 -9.28
CA ILE A 31 1.79 -9.93 -8.77
C ILE A 31 2.15 -11.17 -7.95
N PHE A 32 1.25 -11.62 -7.06
CA PHE A 32 1.45 -12.82 -6.27
C PHE A 32 1.61 -14.07 -7.16
N LYS A 33 0.74 -14.23 -8.16
CA LYS A 33 0.85 -15.33 -9.13
C LYS A 33 2.16 -15.30 -9.90
N GLU A 34 2.58 -14.12 -10.33
CA GLU A 34 3.82 -13.93 -11.07
C GLU A 34 5.05 -14.28 -10.24
N ILE A 35 5.12 -13.84 -8.98
CA ILE A 35 6.26 -14.09 -8.08
C ILE A 35 6.36 -15.56 -7.71
N TYR A 36 5.24 -16.18 -7.36
CA TYR A 36 5.22 -17.56 -6.87
C TYR A 36 4.92 -18.60 -7.94
N LYS A 37 4.90 -18.21 -9.23
CA LYS A 37 4.63 -19.08 -10.39
C LYS A 37 3.34 -19.89 -10.23
N ILE A 38 2.28 -19.25 -9.73
CA ILE A 38 0.97 -19.85 -9.55
C ILE A 38 0.19 -19.73 -10.85
N PRO A 39 -0.48 -20.80 -11.31
CA PRO A 39 -1.28 -20.78 -12.53
C PRO A 39 -2.34 -19.67 -12.52
N THR A 40 -2.49 -18.96 -13.64
CA THR A 40 -3.36 -17.77 -13.76
C THR A 40 -4.84 -18.05 -13.48
N HIS A 41 -5.32 -19.26 -13.76
CA HIS A 41 -6.71 -19.68 -13.52
C HIS A 41 -7.06 -19.89 -12.04
N ILE A 42 -6.08 -19.89 -11.11
CA ILE A 42 -6.35 -20.06 -9.68
C ILE A 42 -6.87 -18.74 -9.11
N PRO A 43 -8.08 -18.71 -8.51
CA PRO A 43 -8.66 -17.50 -7.94
C PRO A 43 -8.09 -17.25 -6.54
N ILE A 44 -6.98 -16.53 -6.43
CA ILE A 44 -6.24 -16.28 -5.17
C ILE A 44 -7.16 -15.82 -4.05
N ALA A 45 -8.06 -14.87 -4.31
CA ALA A 45 -9.01 -14.36 -3.32
C ALA A 45 -9.97 -15.40 -2.71
N GLN A 46 -10.06 -16.60 -3.31
CA GLN A 46 -10.86 -17.71 -2.76
C GLN A 46 -10.00 -18.74 -2.04
N VAL A 47 -8.70 -18.78 -2.34
CA VAL A 47 -7.75 -19.77 -1.81
C VAL A 47 -7.05 -19.25 -0.58
N CYS A 48 -6.61 -17.98 -0.61
CA CYS A 48 -5.89 -17.37 0.49
C CYS A 48 -6.25 -15.90 0.66
N LEU A 49 -5.93 -15.39 1.83
CA LEU A 49 -5.95 -13.97 2.14
C LEU A 49 -4.53 -13.43 2.06
N LEU A 50 -4.37 -12.36 1.29
CA LEU A 50 -3.15 -11.57 1.21
C LEU A 50 -3.40 -10.22 1.89
N GLU A 51 -2.48 -9.78 2.72
CA GLU A 51 -2.45 -8.42 3.21
C GLU A 51 -1.61 -7.56 2.26
N HIS A 52 -2.03 -6.33 2.03
CA HIS A 52 -1.33 -5.40 1.15
C HIS A 52 -0.65 -4.28 1.96
N GLY A 53 0.36 -3.68 1.34
CA GLY A 53 1.11 -2.56 1.89
C GLY A 53 2.34 -2.99 2.70
N ALA A 54 3.14 -2.01 3.12
CA ALA A 54 4.18 -2.18 4.12
C ALA A 54 3.55 -1.97 5.49
N ASN A 55 3.41 -3.05 6.26
CA ASN A 55 2.73 -3.00 7.55
C ASN A 55 3.74 -2.83 8.68
N PHE A 56 3.87 -1.61 9.17
CA PHE A 56 4.77 -1.22 10.27
C PHE A 56 4.11 -1.27 11.65
N GLN A 57 2.82 -1.60 11.71
CA GLN A 57 2.08 -1.77 12.95
C GLN A 57 1.75 -3.25 13.16
N PHE A 58 2.69 -3.97 13.71
CA PHE A 58 2.66 -5.43 13.72
C PHE A 58 1.48 -6.03 14.49
N SER A 59 0.98 -5.36 15.50
CA SER A 59 -0.10 -5.84 16.39
C SER A 59 -1.50 -5.42 15.95
N PHE A 60 -1.63 -4.52 14.97
CA PHE A 60 -2.93 -4.00 14.53
C PHE A 60 -3.43 -4.73 13.30
N PHE A 61 -4.63 -5.29 13.41
CA PHE A 61 -5.28 -6.00 12.31
C PHE A 61 -6.67 -5.45 12.09
N TYR A 62 -7.00 -5.19 10.85
CA TYR A 62 -8.36 -4.85 10.47
C TYR A 62 -9.32 -5.98 10.82
N GLU A 63 -10.54 -5.62 11.25
CA GLU A 63 -11.57 -6.58 11.67
C GLU A 63 -11.83 -7.68 10.62
N ARG A 64 -11.74 -7.34 9.33
CA ARG A 64 -11.85 -8.29 8.22
C ARG A 64 -10.79 -9.40 8.23
N LEU A 65 -9.57 -9.10 8.71
CA LEU A 65 -8.49 -10.09 8.85
C LEU A 65 -8.78 -11.03 10.02
N LEU A 66 -9.19 -10.45 11.15
CA LEU A 66 -9.51 -11.20 12.37
C LEU A 66 -10.71 -12.15 12.16
N LYS A 67 -11.74 -11.68 11.41
CA LYS A 67 -12.94 -12.44 11.08
C LYS A 67 -12.83 -13.31 9.83
N SER A 68 -11.68 -13.33 9.16
CA SER A 68 -11.50 -14.12 7.94
C SER A 68 -11.78 -15.59 8.16
N GLN A 69 -12.53 -16.20 7.23
CA GLN A 69 -12.77 -17.64 7.15
C GLN A 69 -11.73 -18.36 6.29
N ASN A 70 -10.74 -17.64 5.72
CA ASN A 70 -9.68 -18.26 4.95
C ASN A 70 -8.76 -19.06 5.88
N GLU A 71 -8.50 -20.30 5.53
CA GLU A 71 -7.56 -21.17 6.25
C GLU A 71 -6.10 -20.84 5.94
N LEU A 72 -5.85 -20.24 4.77
CA LEU A 72 -4.51 -19.86 4.30
C LEU A 72 -4.38 -18.34 4.28
N ILE A 73 -3.50 -17.83 5.14
CA ILE A 73 -3.27 -16.40 5.31
C ILE A 73 -1.78 -16.12 5.20
N PHE A 74 -1.42 -15.14 4.37
CA PHE A 74 -0.06 -14.71 4.18
C PHE A 74 0.13 -13.26 4.62
N PHE A 75 1.23 -13.01 5.34
CA PHE A 75 1.70 -11.68 5.72
C PHE A 75 3.08 -11.40 5.12
N ASP A 76 3.36 -10.13 4.93
CA ASP A 76 4.66 -9.64 4.46
C ASP A 76 5.78 -9.77 5.50
N ASN A 77 5.43 -9.94 6.80
CA ASN A 77 6.35 -9.79 7.91
C ASN A 77 6.17 -10.89 8.98
N SER A 78 7.27 -11.42 9.48
CA SER A 78 7.26 -12.49 10.50
C SER A 78 6.70 -12.02 11.86
N HIS A 79 6.87 -10.75 12.21
CA HIS A 79 6.30 -10.17 13.43
C HIS A 79 4.77 -10.15 13.37
N ARG A 80 4.20 -9.79 12.22
CA ARG A 80 2.75 -9.85 12.01
C ARG A 80 2.21 -11.27 12.11
N VAL A 81 2.92 -12.25 11.56
CA VAL A 81 2.56 -13.67 11.70
C VAL A 81 2.47 -14.08 13.18
N LYS A 82 3.48 -13.75 14.00
CA LYS A 82 3.48 -14.03 15.42
C LYS A 82 2.28 -13.41 16.14
N GLU A 83 2.06 -12.12 15.92
CA GLU A 83 0.97 -11.39 16.57
C GLU A 83 -0.41 -11.89 16.12
N TYR A 84 -0.61 -12.12 14.83
CA TYR A 84 -1.85 -12.65 14.31
C TYR A 84 -2.17 -14.05 14.88
N ASN A 85 -1.19 -14.95 14.87
CA ASN A 85 -1.36 -16.30 15.40
C ASN A 85 -1.67 -16.27 16.91
N LYS A 86 -1.02 -15.38 17.67
CA LYS A 86 -1.29 -15.17 19.11
C LYS A 86 -2.70 -14.64 19.37
N GLN A 87 -3.16 -13.65 18.60
CA GLN A 87 -4.47 -13.03 18.80
C GLN A 87 -5.64 -13.91 18.37
N THR A 88 -5.45 -14.73 17.33
CA THR A 88 -6.55 -15.46 16.69
C THR A 88 -6.54 -16.97 16.94
N GLY A 89 -5.42 -17.53 17.40
CA GLY A 89 -5.18 -18.98 17.43
C GLY A 89 -5.05 -19.64 16.05
N LYS A 90 -5.14 -18.86 14.96
CA LYS A 90 -5.05 -19.35 13.58
C LYS A 90 -3.61 -19.38 13.11
N LYS A 91 -3.31 -20.22 12.13
CA LYS A 91 -2.00 -20.31 11.49
C LYS A 91 -1.93 -19.38 10.29
N SER A 92 -0.90 -18.54 10.26
CA SER A 92 -0.55 -17.72 9.11
C SER A 92 0.92 -17.89 8.73
N TYR A 93 1.35 -17.34 7.61
CA TYR A 93 2.67 -17.62 7.05
C TYR A 93 3.34 -16.34 6.54
N PRO A 94 4.65 -16.17 6.80
CA PRO A 94 5.41 -15.02 6.29
C PRO A 94 5.86 -15.29 4.85
N ILE A 95 5.61 -14.33 3.97
CA ILE A 95 6.04 -14.39 2.56
C ILE A 95 6.99 -13.26 2.19
N GLY A 96 7.28 -12.36 3.11
CA GLY A 96 8.04 -11.13 2.85
C GLY A 96 7.27 -10.11 2.02
N PRO A 97 7.84 -8.92 1.81
CA PRO A 97 7.17 -7.81 1.14
C PRO A 97 6.98 -8.11 -0.35
N LEU A 98 5.72 -8.24 -0.77
CA LEU A 98 5.34 -8.67 -2.12
C LEU A 98 5.79 -7.66 -3.19
N TYR A 99 5.52 -6.37 -2.98
CA TYR A 99 5.82 -5.34 -3.96
C TYR A 99 7.32 -5.05 -4.14
N PRO A 100 8.15 -4.99 -3.10
CA PRO A 100 9.61 -4.96 -3.25
C PRO A 100 10.18 -6.15 -4.02
N LYS A 101 9.67 -7.38 -3.80
CA LYS A 101 10.06 -8.55 -4.61
C LYS A 101 9.67 -8.38 -6.08
N TYR A 102 8.48 -7.85 -6.34
CA TYR A 102 8.02 -7.56 -7.70
C TYR A 102 8.89 -6.50 -8.37
N ARG A 103 9.20 -5.40 -7.65
CA ARG A 103 10.12 -4.36 -8.12
C ARG A 103 11.46 -4.94 -8.56
N LYS A 104 12.12 -5.72 -7.67
CA LYS A 104 13.41 -6.37 -7.96
C LYS A 104 13.32 -7.26 -9.19
N LYS A 105 12.25 -8.04 -9.32
CA LYS A 105 12.01 -8.90 -10.48
C LYS A 105 11.80 -8.13 -11.78
N LYS A 106 11.13 -6.97 -11.73
CA LYS A 106 10.87 -6.11 -12.90
C LYS A 106 12.03 -5.17 -13.23
N GLY A 107 13.01 -5.03 -12.34
CA GLY A 107 14.18 -4.18 -12.53
C GLY A 107 13.85 -2.68 -12.38
N TYR A 108 12.85 -2.32 -11.57
CA TYR A 108 12.64 -0.91 -11.23
C TYR A 108 13.73 -0.42 -10.31
N GLU A 109 14.53 0.52 -10.79
CA GLU A 109 15.62 1.16 -10.06
C GLU A 109 15.53 2.68 -10.18
N PRO A 110 16.12 3.45 -9.22
CA PRO A 110 16.15 4.89 -9.30
C PRO A 110 16.83 5.36 -10.59
N LYS A 111 16.17 6.22 -11.38
CA LYS A 111 16.70 6.74 -12.64
C LYS A 111 17.85 7.71 -12.40
N ASN A 112 18.82 7.79 -13.32
CA ASN A 112 19.95 8.70 -13.20
C ASN A 112 19.55 10.17 -13.29
N ASN A 113 18.48 10.49 -14.04
CA ASN A 113 18.00 11.85 -14.30
C ASN A 113 16.81 12.24 -13.41
N ARG A 114 16.79 11.76 -12.16
CA ARG A 114 15.77 12.11 -11.16
C ARG A 114 15.74 13.62 -10.89
N TYR A 115 14.56 14.13 -10.64
CA TYR A 115 14.36 15.57 -10.38
C TYR A 115 13.26 15.78 -9.32
N GLY A 116 13.30 16.92 -8.65
CA GLY A 116 12.23 17.41 -7.79
C GLY A 116 11.75 16.44 -6.72
N THR A 117 10.55 16.69 -6.23
CA THR A 117 9.92 15.94 -5.13
C THR A 117 8.55 15.42 -5.54
N LEU A 118 8.28 14.16 -5.24
CA LEU A 118 6.94 13.58 -5.31
C LEU A 118 6.30 13.60 -3.92
N ALA A 119 5.19 14.32 -3.80
CA ALA A 119 4.46 14.48 -2.53
C ALA A 119 3.17 13.66 -2.55
N PHE A 120 2.97 12.87 -1.48
CA PHE A 120 1.76 12.08 -1.26
C PHE A 120 0.94 12.69 -0.12
N PRO A 121 -0.13 13.46 -0.41
CA PRO A 121 -1.08 13.87 0.63
C PRO A 121 -1.70 12.65 1.31
N SER A 122 -1.97 12.73 2.61
CA SER A 122 -2.80 11.74 3.29
C SER A 122 -4.15 11.63 2.57
N HIS A 123 -4.55 10.43 2.17
CA HIS A 123 -5.70 10.25 1.30
C HIS A 123 -7.00 9.97 2.07
N SER A 124 -8.09 10.50 1.56
CA SER A 124 -9.45 10.23 2.04
C SER A 124 -9.97 8.85 1.59
N SER A 125 -11.07 8.43 2.18
CA SER A 125 -11.81 7.23 1.80
C SER A 125 -13.31 7.45 2.06
N SER A 126 -14.15 6.46 1.79
CA SER A 126 -15.57 6.51 2.14
C SER A 126 -15.86 6.60 3.65
N GLN A 127 -14.86 6.39 4.51
CA GLN A 127 -15.01 6.38 5.96
C GLN A 127 -14.46 7.64 6.64
N PHE A 128 -13.59 8.38 5.97
CA PHE A 128 -12.93 9.57 6.50
C PHE A 128 -12.49 10.51 5.39
N ASP A 129 -12.44 11.81 5.70
CA ASP A 129 -12.05 12.87 4.79
C ASP A 129 -10.86 13.65 5.38
N PHE A 130 -9.76 13.68 4.65
CA PHE A 130 -8.56 14.45 4.98
C PHE A 130 -8.41 15.73 4.14
N SER A 131 -9.35 15.99 3.23
CA SER A 131 -9.25 17.12 2.29
C SER A 131 -9.23 18.50 2.97
N THR A 132 -9.75 18.60 4.19
CA THR A 132 -9.70 19.84 5.01
C THR A 132 -8.26 20.29 5.30
N GLY A 133 -7.29 19.37 5.31
CA GLY A 133 -5.87 19.66 5.48
C GLY A 133 -5.11 19.97 4.18
N TYR A 134 -5.71 19.79 3.00
CA TYR A 134 -4.97 19.86 1.73
C TYR A 134 -4.46 21.25 1.39
N LYS A 135 -5.25 22.30 1.68
CA LYS A 135 -4.79 23.68 1.45
C LYS A 135 -3.55 24.00 2.29
N ARG A 136 -3.59 23.64 3.58
CA ARG A 136 -2.44 23.82 4.46
C ARG A 136 -1.23 23.03 4.00
N TYR A 137 -1.42 21.78 3.60
CA TYR A 137 -0.34 20.95 3.07
C TYR A 137 0.26 21.52 1.79
N ALA A 138 -0.57 22.05 0.88
CA ALA A 138 -0.10 22.72 -0.34
C ALA A 138 0.75 23.98 0.01
N ASP A 139 0.32 24.77 0.98
CA ASP A 139 1.06 25.95 1.45
C ASP A 139 2.40 25.55 2.08
N ASP A 140 2.39 24.51 2.94
CA ASP A 140 3.62 23.99 3.54
C ASP A 140 4.62 23.52 2.46
N LEU A 141 4.16 22.77 1.44
CA LEU A 141 5.02 22.30 0.35
C LEU A 141 5.69 23.44 -0.44
N LYS A 142 5.03 24.58 -0.62
CA LYS A 142 5.61 25.75 -1.29
C LYS A 142 6.76 26.38 -0.50
N LEU A 143 6.83 26.14 0.81
CA LEU A 143 7.91 26.63 1.68
C LEU A 143 9.17 25.76 1.64
N LEU A 144 9.13 24.60 0.97
CA LEU A 144 10.32 23.78 0.79
C LEU A 144 11.41 24.54 0.03
N PRO A 145 12.69 24.38 0.41
CA PRO A 145 13.83 24.96 -0.31
C PRO A 145 13.85 24.59 -1.81
N VAL A 146 14.49 25.43 -2.61
CA VAL A 146 14.50 25.32 -4.10
C VAL A 146 15.00 23.97 -4.61
N GLU A 147 15.90 23.30 -3.92
CA GLU A 147 16.44 21.99 -4.28
C GLU A 147 15.40 20.86 -4.28
N PHE A 148 14.26 21.06 -3.61
CA PHE A 148 13.15 20.11 -3.61
C PHE A 148 12.18 20.33 -4.77
N HIS A 149 12.28 21.46 -5.46
CA HIS A 149 11.40 21.79 -6.58
C HIS A 149 11.89 21.20 -7.92
N PRO A 150 11.00 20.98 -8.90
CA PRO A 150 9.56 21.16 -8.82
C PRO A 150 8.91 20.08 -7.96
N ILE A 151 7.77 20.42 -7.34
CA ILE A 151 6.98 19.46 -6.55
C ILE A 151 5.82 18.94 -7.40
N THR A 152 5.64 17.64 -7.42
CA THR A 152 4.52 16.96 -8.08
C THR A 152 3.68 16.25 -7.02
N ILE A 153 2.37 16.40 -7.07
CA ILE A 153 1.43 15.75 -6.17
C ILE A 153 1.00 14.40 -6.76
N CYS A 154 1.17 13.32 -6.02
CA CYS A 154 0.57 12.02 -6.35
C CYS A 154 -0.67 11.80 -5.50
N ILE A 155 -1.83 12.04 -6.10
CA ILE A 155 -3.11 11.98 -5.40
C ILE A 155 -3.81 10.62 -5.57
N TYR A 156 -4.52 10.20 -4.53
CA TYR A 156 -5.24 8.93 -4.51
C TYR A 156 -6.54 9.02 -5.31
N TYR A 157 -6.95 7.92 -5.95
CA TYR A 157 -8.10 7.88 -6.85
C TYR A 157 -9.41 8.36 -6.20
N TYR A 158 -9.61 8.09 -4.89
CA TYR A 158 -10.81 8.50 -4.19
C TYR A 158 -10.91 10.02 -4.10
N ASP A 159 -9.82 10.69 -3.79
CA ASP A 159 -9.76 12.16 -3.74
C ASP A 159 -9.95 12.79 -5.13
N ILE A 160 -9.53 12.11 -6.20
CA ILE A 160 -9.83 12.54 -7.58
C ILE A 160 -11.33 12.50 -7.84
N LEU A 161 -12.01 11.41 -7.42
CA LEU A 161 -13.46 11.26 -7.58
C LEU A 161 -14.25 12.31 -6.81
N GLN A 162 -13.74 12.75 -5.65
CA GLN A 162 -14.34 13.83 -4.85
C GLN A 162 -14.00 15.22 -5.41
N GLY A 163 -13.10 15.32 -6.41
CA GLY A 163 -12.68 16.59 -6.99
C GLY A 163 -11.56 17.31 -6.24
N HIS A 164 -10.99 16.70 -5.18
CA HIS A 164 -9.97 17.31 -4.33
C HIS A 164 -8.65 17.59 -5.05
N HIS A 165 -8.36 16.91 -6.16
CA HIS A 165 -7.19 17.14 -7.01
C HIS A 165 -7.14 18.58 -7.57
N LYS A 166 -8.31 19.22 -7.78
CA LYS A 166 -8.41 20.56 -8.33
C LYS A 166 -7.69 21.60 -7.47
N LEU A 167 -7.79 21.47 -6.14
CA LEU A 167 -7.09 22.35 -5.21
C LEU A 167 -5.59 22.40 -5.52
N PHE A 168 -4.94 21.26 -5.71
CA PHE A 168 -3.51 21.23 -6.01
C PHE A 168 -3.18 21.79 -7.40
N ILE A 169 -4.04 21.57 -8.39
CA ILE A 169 -3.90 22.18 -9.73
C ILE A 169 -4.01 23.71 -9.63
N ASP A 170 -5.03 24.20 -8.92
CA ASP A 170 -5.27 25.64 -8.73
C ASP A 170 -4.13 26.32 -7.94
N GLU A 171 -3.46 25.55 -7.06
CA GLU A 171 -2.26 25.98 -6.33
C GLU A 171 -0.96 25.90 -7.15
N GLY A 172 -1.04 25.49 -8.43
CA GLY A 172 0.06 25.46 -9.39
C GLY A 172 0.94 24.20 -9.36
N PHE A 173 0.51 23.13 -8.71
CA PHE A 173 1.24 21.86 -8.72
C PHE A 173 0.92 21.00 -9.94
N ASN A 174 1.91 20.25 -10.42
CA ASN A 174 1.63 19.10 -11.28
C ASN A 174 0.95 18.01 -10.46
N VAL A 175 -0.12 17.39 -10.99
CA VAL A 175 -0.89 16.36 -10.30
C VAL A 175 -0.91 15.07 -11.11
N ILE A 176 -0.45 14.00 -10.49
CA ILE A 176 -0.43 12.64 -11.05
C ILE A 176 -1.13 11.67 -10.10
N THR A 177 -1.31 10.44 -10.55
CA THR A 177 -1.88 9.36 -9.74
C THR A 177 -1.25 8.02 -10.10
N ASN A 178 -1.30 7.05 -9.17
CA ASN A 178 -0.92 5.67 -9.46
C ASN A 178 -2.06 4.87 -10.13
N GLY A 179 -3.23 5.46 -10.28
CA GLY A 179 -4.39 4.83 -10.90
C GLY A 179 -5.47 4.40 -9.91
N TYR A 180 -6.47 3.70 -10.45
CA TYR A 180 -7.56 3.14 -9.67
C TYR A 180 -7.07 1.95 -8.83
N ILE A 181 -7.65 1.76 -7.66
CA ILE A 181 -7.27 0.69 -6.72
C ILE A 181 -7.33 -0.72 -7.33
N ALA A 182 -8.15 -0.93 -8.35
CA ALA A 182 -8.26 -2.19 -9.08
C ALA A 182 -7.42 -2.24 -10.37
N ASP A 183 -6.69 -1.19 -10.68
CA ASP A 183 -5.79 -1.16 -11.84
C ASP A 183 -4.66 -2.19 -11.64
N PRO A 184 -4.49 -3.16 -12.53
CA PRO A 184 -3.39 -4.12 -12.44
C PRO A 184 -2.02 -3.46 -12.54
N ASN A 185 -1.92 -2.27 -13.15
CA ASN A 185 -0.68 -1.51 -13.32
C ASN A 185 -0.41 -0.53 -12.16
N PHE A 186 -1.24 -0.51 -11.11
CA PHE A 186 -1.09 0.44 -10.00
C PHE A 186 0.32 0.43 -9.40
N ILE A 187 0.89 -0.75 -9.18
CA ILE A 187 2.24 -0.91 -8.60
C ILE A 187 3.33 -0.59 -9.63
N ASP A 188 3.12 -0.88 -10.90
CA ASP A 188 4.04 -0.46 -11.96
C ASP A 188 4.10 1.06 -12.05
N ASN A 189 2.94 1.74 -12.03
CA ASN A 189 2.86 3.20 -11.98
C ASN A 189 3.55 3.77 -10.74
N LEU A 190 3.32 3.17 -9.56
CA LEU A 190 3.96 3.61 -8.32
C LEU A 190 5.48 3.56 -8.42
N TYR A 191 6.07 2.44 -8.85
CA TYR A 191 7.51 2.30 -8.95
C TYR A 191 8.12 3.16 -10.07
N GLU A 192 7.40 3.32 -11.19
CA GLU A 192 7.80 4.26 -12.25
C GLU A 192 7.85 5.70 -11.74
N HIS A 193 6.86 6.10 -10.92
CA HIS A 193 6.85 7.41 -10.29
C HIS A 193 7.98 7.53 -9.27
N LEU A 194 8.08 6.62 -8.30
CA LEU A 194 9.14 6.67 -7.29
C LEU A 194 10.52 6.76 -7.94
N SER A 195 10.79 5.95 -8.98
CA SER A 195 12.09 5.92 -9.66
C SER A 195 12.46 7.22 -10.37
N SER A 196 11.48 8.10 -10.66
CA SER A 196 11.68 9.31 -11.44
C SER A 196 11.98 10.56 -10.60
N PHE A 197 11.71 10.53 -9.29
CA PHE A 197 11.90 11.68 -8.41
C PHE A 197 13.14 11.54 -7.51
N LYS A 198 13.73 12.68 -7.19
CA LYS A 198 14.91 12.75 -6.32
C LYS A 198 14.56 12.57 -4.85
N TYR A 199 13.39 13.09 -4.45
CA TYR A 199 12.86 13.05 -3.10
C TYR A 199 11.40 12.60 -3.09
N ILE A 200 11.01 11.95 -2.01
CA ILE A 200 9.61 11.59 -1.75
C ILE A 200 9.20 12.20 -0.41
N THR A 201 7.99 12.75 -0.33
CA THR A 201 7.47 13.34 0.92
C THR A 201 5.99 13.07 1.14
N SER A 202 5.56 13.21 2.37
CA SER A 202 4.17 13.14 2.79
C SER A 202 3.99 13.80 4.16
N ASN A 203 2.77 14.13 4.53
CA ASN A 203 2.43 14.58 5.88
C ASN A 203 2.07 13.43 6.85
N HIS A 204 2.09 12.19 6.38
CA HIS A 204 1.91 10.97 7.19
C HIS A 204 2.59 9.78 6.50
N PRO A 205 3.27 8.86 7.23
CA PRO A 205 3.95 7.74 6.60
C PRO A 205 2.95 6.72 6.04
N GLY A 206 3.09 6.41 4.76
CA GLY A 206 2.34 5.36 4.07
C GLY A 206 3.28 4.30 3.51
N SER A 207 2.75 3.25 2.88
CA SER A 207 3.55 2.18 2.28
C SER A 207 4.54 2.69 1.21
N TYR A 208 4.19 3.75 0.50
CA TYR A 208 5.07 4.40 -0.48
C TYR A 208 6.38 4.94 0.14
N ALA A 209 6.33 5.36 1.41
CA ALA A 209 7.53 5.81 2.13
C ALA A 209 8.56 4.68 2.24
N PHE A 210 8.11 3.51 2.65
CA PHE A 210 8.97 2.34 2.82
C PHE A 210 9.47 1.79 1.48
N TYR A 211 8.64 1.85 0.42
CA TYR A 211 9.07 1.44 -0.91
C TYR A 211 10.09 2.40 -1.51
N ALA A 212 9.96 3.70 -1.27
CA ALA A 212 10.97 4.69 -1.67
C ALA A 212 12.30 4.44 -0.95
N LEU A 213 12.25 4.29 0.38
CA LEU A 213 13.42 4.06 1.22
C LEU A 213 14.13 2.74 0.90
N GLU A 214 13.39 1.67 0.59
CA GLU A 214 13.95 0.38 0.16
C GLU A 214 14.68 0.49 -1.19
N MET A 215 14.25 1.41 -2.04
CA MET A 215 14.95 1.77 -3.29
C MET A 215 16.16 2.67 -3.07
N GLY A 216 16.47 3.11 -1.86
CA GLY A 216 17.49 4.11 -1.58
C GLY A 216 17.09 5.53 -1.99
N ILE A 217 15.78 5.80 -2.15
CA ILE A 217 15.27 7.15 -2.45
C ILE A 217 14.90 7.81 -1.12
N PRO A 218 15.48 8.99 -0.80
CA PRO A 218 15.16 9.70 0.42
C PRO A 218 13.67 10.03 0.55
N PHE A 219 13.07 9.61 1.67
CA PHE A 219 11.73 9.99 2.08
C PHE A 219 11.80 10.84 3.35
N PHE A 220 10.96 11.87 3.44
CA PHE A 220 10.83 12.69 4.63
C PHE A 220 9.39 13.10 4.90
N LEU A 221 9.03 13.21 6.17
CA LEU A 221 7.76 13.77 6.61
C LEU A 221 7.85 15.29 6.59
N TYR A 222 6.85 15.95 6.00
CA TYR A 222 6.80 17.40 5.91
C TYR A 222 5.37 17.92 5.92
N GLY A 223 5.17 19.09 6.50
CA GLY A 223 3.87 19.72 6.68
C GLY A 223 3.12 19.23 7.91
N GLU A 224 1.93 19.79 8.14
CA GLU A 224 1.10 19.42 9.29
C GLU A 224 0.63 17.97 9.21
N GLY A 225 0.92 17.19 10.25
CA GLY A 225 0.48 15.79 10.36
C GLY A 225 -1.04 15.66 10.55
N ILE A 226 -1.56 14.45 10.36
CA ILE A 226 -3.01 14.16 10.41
C ILE A 226 -3.47 13.56 11.75
N ASP A 227 -2.66 13.56 12.79
CA ASP A 227 -2.97 12.88 14.05
C ASP A 227 -4.26 13.40 14.70
N ASN A 228 -4.51 14.70 14.67
CA ASN A 228 -5.75 15.30 15.20
C ASN A 228 -6.97 14.83 14.39
N GLN A 229 -6.85 14.71 13.08
CA GLN A 229 -7.90 14.20 12.22
C GLN A 229 -8.16 12.70 12.47
N LEU A 230 -7.09 11.89 12.63
CA LEU A 230 -7.21 10.49 13.01
C LEU A 230 -7.88 10.32 14.38
N LEU A 231 -7.54 11.13 15.37
CA LEU A 231 -8.16 11.09 16.69
C LEU A 231 -9.66 11.42 16.63
N SER A 232 -10.08 12.35 15.77
CA SER A 232 -11.49 12.70 15.58
C SER A 232 -12.33 11.56 14.99
N ILE A 233 -11.72 10.67 14.20
CA ILE A 233 -12.37 9.47 13.65
C ILE A 233 -12.69 8.44 14.76
N GLY A 234 -11.87 8.40 15.82
CA GLY A 234 -12.03 7.51 16.96
C GLY A 234 -11.69 6.05 16.62
N LYS A 235 -12.47 5.40 15.74
CA LYS A 235 -12.25 4.00 15.35
C LYS A 235 -12.40 3.80 13.84
N MET A 236 -11.44 3.12 13.21
CA MET A 236 -11.43 2.86 11.77
C MET A 236 -11.19 1.38 11.50
N ASN A 237 -12.07 0.72 10.72
CA ASN A 237 -11.97 -0.71 10.38
C ASN A 237 -11.72 -1.64 11.59
N GLY A 238 -12.24 -1.29 12.76
CA GLY A 238 -12.04 -2.04 14.00
C GLY A 238 -10.82 -1.62 14.82
N VAL A 239 -9.96 -0.75 14.30
CA VAL A 239 -8.76 -0.24 14.98
C VAL A 239 -9.07 1.09 15.68
N ASN A 240 -8.72 1.21 16.95
CA ASN A 240 -8.78 2.46 17.70
C ASN A 240 -7.66 3.40 17.21
N MET A 241 -8.01 4.61 16.76
CA MET A 241 -7.03 5.53 16.19
C MET A 241 -6.06 6.11 17.23
N ARG A 242 -6.47 6.22 18.50
CA ARG A 242 -5.54 6.62 19.58
C ARG A 242 -4.45 5.57 19.76
N ASP A 243 -4.81 4.29 19.87
CA ASP A 243 -3.84 3.20 20.04
C ASP A 243 -2.95 3.07 18.79
N PHE A 244 -3.51 3.34 17.61
CA PHE A 244 -2.78 3.35 16.35
C PHE A 244 -1.68 4.42 16.35
N ILE A 245 -1.99 5.68 16.71
CA ILE A 245 -1.04 6.81 16.76
C ILE A 245 -0.01 6.61 17.87
N GLN A 246 -0.40 6.05 19.00
CA GLN A 246 0.47 5.79 20.15
C GLN A 246 1.35 4.55 20.00
N ASN A 247 1.30 3.86 18.84
CA ASN A 247 2.17 2.71 18.60
C ASN A 247 3.65 3.12 18.60
N ASP A 248 4.41 2.62 19.55
CA ASP A 248 5.82 3.00 19.77
C ASP A 248 6.69 2.80 18.54
N PHE A 249 6.48 1.72 17.79
CA PHE A 249 7.28 1.45 16.59
C PHE A 249 6.97 2.45 15.49
N LEU A 250 5.69 2.75 15.24
CA LEU A 250 5.27 3.76 14.28
C LEU A 250 5.84 5.13 14.64
N LYS A 251 5.67 5.55 15.90
CA LYS A 251 6.14 6.84 16.41
C LYS A 251 7.65 6.99 16.22
N LYS A 252 8.43 6.02 16.71
CA LYS A 252 9.91 6.03 16.58
C LYS A 252 10.35 6.03 15.12
N THR A 253 9.68 5.26 14.26
CA THR A 253 10.02 5.21 12.83
C THR A 253 9.67 6.53 12.15
N SER A 254 8.52 7.15 12.48
CA SER A 254 8.13 8.45 11.94
C SER A 254 9.09 9.56 12.38
N GLU A 255 9.55 9.56 13.63
CA GLU A 255 10.57 10.49 14.13
C GLU A 255 11.88 10.41 13.32
N LEU A 256 12.27 9.23 12.87
CA LEU A 256 13.44 9.04 12.00
C LEU A 256 13.24 9.54 10.54
N MET A 257 12.01 9.85 10.16
CA MET A 257 11.64 10.40 8.86
C MET A 257 11.46 11.93 8.88
N ILE A 258 11.66 12.57 10.03
CA ILE A 258 11.63 14.04 10.18
C ILE A 258 13.05 14.56 10.00
N PHE A 259 13.26 15.41 9.00
CA PHE A 259 14.57 15.97 8.67
C PHE A 259 14.54 17.50 8.71
N ASP A 260 15.69 18.08 9.01
CA ASP A 260 15.94 19.48 8.76
C ASP A 260 16.17 19.69 7.26
N VAL A 261 15.15 20.19 6.57
CA VAL A 261 15.16 20.39 5.11
C VAL A 261 16.17 21.44 4.64
N THR A 262 16.82 22.17 5.55
CA THR A 262 17.94 23.06 5.23
C THR A 262 19.27 22.31 5.10
N LYS A 263 19.28 21.00 5.40
CA LYS A 263 20.42 20.12 5.31
C LYS A 263 20.19 19.01 4.30
N GLN A 264 21.26 18.39 3.85
CA GLN A 264 21.16 17.25 2.97
C GLN A 264 20.38 16.10 3.65
N ILE A 265 19.28 15.67 3.03
CA ILE A 265 18.51 14.52 3.52
C ILE A 265 19.23 13.23 3.15
N THR A 266 19.53 12.42 4.16
CA THR A 266 20.20 11.12 4.02
C THR A 266 19.47 10.04 4.79
N ILE A 267 19.48 8.82 4.26
CA ILE A 267 18.94 7.66 4.96
C ILE A 267 19.94 7.25 6.05
N THR A 268 19.58 7.49 7.31
CA THR A 268 20.44 7.15 8.45
C THR A 268 20.46 5.63 8.71
N GLU A 269 21.51 5.13 9.37
CA GLU A 269 21.59 3.70 9.75
C GLU A 269 20.39 3.26 10.61
N LYS A 270 19.90 4.10 11.52
CA LYS A 270 18.72 3.82 12.34
C LYS A 270 17.47 3.68 11.49
N LEU A 271 17.27 4.58 10.52
CA LEU A 271 16.14 4.49 9.59
C LEU A 271 16.26 3.24 8.72
N GLN A 272 17.45 2.92 8.22
CA GLN A 272 17.69 1.69 7.46
C GLN A 272 17.38 0.43 8.27
N LEU A 273 17.72 0.40 9.54
CA LEU A 273 17.39 -0.73 10.45
C LEU A 273 15.86 -0.86 10.63
N ALA A 274 15.14 0.25 10.79
CA ALA A 274 13.68 0.24 10.87
C ALA A 274 13.04 -0.26 9.58
N ILE A 275 13.56 0.16 8.42
CA ILE A 275 13.12 -0.31 7.10
C ILE A 275 13.34 -1.82 6.98
N ASN A 276 14.52 -2.31 7.32
CA ASN A 276 14.84 -3.74 7.26
C ASN A 276 13.93 -4.57 8.16
N THR A 277 13.52 -4.02 9.32
CA THR A 277 12.56 -4.68 10.21
C THR A 277 11.17 -4.78 9.58
N ILE A 278 10.71 -3.76 8.88
CA ILE A 278 9.43 -3.75 8.16
C ILE A 278 9.49 -4.66 6.94
N MET A 279 10.59 -4.59 6.21
CA MET A 279 10.83 -5.36 4.98
C MET A 279 11.36 -6.77 5.24
N ASP A 280 11.19 -7.28 6.46
CA ASP A 280 11.70 -8.57 6.97
C ASP A 280 11.70 -9.68 5.89
N GLU A 281 12.89 -9.93 5.33
CA GLU A 281 13.13 -11.02 4.38
C GLU A 281 13.61 -12.30 5.09
N HIS A 282 13.72 -12.27 6.43
CA HIS A 282 14.13 -13.42 7.22
C HIS A 282 12.95 -14.35 7.52
N SER A 283 13.23 -15.62 7.59
CA SER A 283 12.25 -16.66 7.98
C SER A 283 10.99 -16.74 7.09
N ILE A 284 11.09 -16.25 5.84
CA ILE A 284 10.00 -16.31 4.88
C ILE A 284 9.94 -17.65 4.14
N LEU A 285 8.74 -17.99 3.69
CA LEU A 285 8.56 -19.19 2.86
C LEU A 285 9.22 -19.03 1.48
N THR A 286 9.85 -20.08 1.01
CA THR A 286 10.35 -20.15 -0.37
C THR A 286 9.20 -20.13 -1.38
N PRO A 287 9.42 -19.71 -2.62
CA PRO A 287 8.39 -19.74 -3.67
C PRO A 287 7.74 -21.11 -3.86
N ASN A 288 8.49 -22.21 -3.74
CA ASN A 288 7.95 -23.55 -3.86
C ASN A 288 7.03 -23.92 -2.67
N GLN A 289 7.38 -23.51 -1.44
CA GLN A 289 6.52 -23.72 -0.26
C GLN A 289 5.22 -22.92 -0.37
N VAL A 290 5.27 -21.65 -0.81
CA VAL A 290 4.06 -20.84 -1.03
C VAL A 290 3.17 -21.49 -2.08
N ARG A 291 3.75 -21.89 -3.22
CA ARG A 291 3.03 -22.58 -4.29
C ARG A 291 2.38 -23.87 -3.80
N ALA A 292 3.10 -24.70 -3.05
CA ALA A 292 2.58 -25.97 -2.49
C ALA A 292 1.40 -25.72 -1.54
N LEU A 293 1.48 -24.71 -0.68
CA LEU A 293 0.38 -24.33 0.21
C LEU A 293 -0.86 -23.87 -0.57
N VAL A 294 -0.67 -23.03 -1.59
CA VAL A 294 -1.78 -22.55 -2.44
C VAL A 294 -2.43 -23.74 -3.17
N MET A 295 -1.65 -24.63 -3.77
CA MET A 295 -2.17 -25.79 -4.48
C MET A 295 -2.91 -26.74 -3.54
N LYS A 296 -2.35 -27.01 -2.36
CA LYS A 296 -2.99 -27.85 -1.32
C LYS A 296 -4.36 -27.32 -0.90
N ASN A 297 -4.52 -26.01 -0.80
CA ASN A 297 -5.79 -25.38 -0.41
C ASN A 297 -6.76 -25.19 -1.61
N TRP A 298 -6.24 -25.12 -2.83
CA TRP A 298 -7.04 -25.01 -4.04
C TRP A 298 -7.79 -26.31 -4.44
N VAL A 299 -7.13 -27.47 -4.34
CA VAL A 299 -7.69 -28.77 -4.73
C VAL A 299 -9.01 -29.09 -4.02
N PRO A 300 -9.13 -28.97 -2.68
CA PRO A 300 -10.41 -29.19 -1.99
C PRO A 300 -11.53 -28.23 -2.43
N LEU A 301 -11.21 -27.00 -2.76
CA LEU A 301 -12.19 -26.01 -3.25
C LEU A 301 -12.74 -26.40 -4.65
N LEU A 302 -11.89 -26.94 -5.52
CA LEU A 302 -12.29 -27.48 -6.81
C LEU A 302 -13.25 -28.68 -6.63
N LEU A 303 -12.90 -29.61 -5.77
CA LEU A 303 -13.74 -30.79 -5.49
C LEU A 303 -15.11 -30.39 -4.93
N LYS A 304 -15.15 -29.46 -3.94
CA LYS A 304 -16.43 -28.95 -3.42
C LYS A 304 -17.31 -28.29 -4.50
N LYS A 305 -16.70 -27.52 -5.40
CA LYS A 305 -17.43 -26.89 -6.53
C LYS A 305 -17.93 -27.92 -7.54
N GLY A 306 -17.12 -28.90 -7.90
CA GLY A 306 -17.50 -29.99 -8.77
C GLY A 306 -18.69 -30.79 -8.23
N ILE A 307 -18.63 -31.16 -6.94
CA ILE A 307 -19.74 -31.85 -6.25
C ILE A 307 -21.02 -31.00 -6.21
N SER A 308 -20.89 -29.70 -5.94
CA SER A 308 -22.05 -28.78 -5.92
C SER A 308 -22.69 -28.66 -7.30
N PHE A 309 -21.89 -28.54 -8.35
CA PHE A 309 -22.37 -28.50 -9.73
C PHE A 309 -23.10 -29.78 -10.14
N LEU A 310 -22.54 -30.93 -9.81
CA LEU A 310 -23.18 -32.25 -10.08
C LEU A 310 -24.52 -32.39 -9.34
N LYS A 311 -24.57 -32.02 -8.05
CA LYS A 311 -25.81 -32.02 -7.27
C LYS A 311 -26.87 -31.08 -7.85
N GLN A 312 -26.48 -29.91 -8.37
CA GLN A 312 -27.41 -28.97 -8.99
C GLN A 312 -27.94 -29.49 -10.34
N LYS A 313 -27.11 -30.17 -11.10
CA LYS A 313 -27.50 -30.81 -12.37
C LYS A 313 -28.48 -31.97 -12.13
N LEU A 314 -28.23 -32.81 -11.12
CA LEU A 314 -29.09 -33.94 -10.74
C LEU A 314 -30.45 -33.50 -10.16
N ARG A 315 -30.57 -32.30 -9.64
CA ARG A 315 -31.87 -31.75 -9.14
C ARG A 315 -32.72 -31.08 -10.26
N ARG A 316 -32.15 -30.85 -11.44
CA ARG A 316 -32.83 -30.24 -12.58
C ARG A 316 -33.30 -31.26 -13.62
N ASN A 317 -32.87 -32.50 -13.49
CA ASN A 317 -33.39 -33.69 -14.19
C ASN A 317 -34.32 -34.47 -13.25
#